data_37e631b62f52d6152ce58946a721454a
#
_entry.id   37e631b62f52d6152ce58946a721454a
#
_cell.length_a   1.000
_cell.length_b   1.000
_cell.length_c   1.000
_cell.angle_alpha   90.00
_cell.angle_beta   90.00
_cell.angle_gamma   90.00
#
_symmetry.space_group_name_H-M   'P 1'
#
loop_
_entity.id
_entity.type
_entity.pdbx_description
1 polymer ?
#
loop_
_entity_poly.entity_id
_entity_poly.type
_entity_poly.pdbx_seq_one_letter_code
_entity_poly.pdbx_strand_id
1 'polypeptide(L)'
;MKTKVWFVLLMVLGLIAGCGPEGTATPEGATAIPSPAATVEAGEPTAEIQEGERILTVMTHDSFDASDEVVAAFQEACNCQVQFLRSGDAGLMLNQAILSKGNPLADVIYGVDNTFLSRALEGDILEPYESPALAQIRDDLELDPSYHMLPVDYGDVCLNYDKTWFEEQNLAPPENLEDLTQPEYENLLVVENPASSSPGLAFLLATIAWFGETGDYTYLDYWADLRANGVLVTPGWEDAYYGNFTYASDGDRPLVVSYASSPPVEVFFAEGAFDEAPTGVVTGDGSCFRQVEFVGILQGTEQRELAEQWIAFMLGETFQEDIPLKMFVFPANSEAELPEVFREFAVVPENPAELPVEAIEENREAWIEAWTQTVLR
;
A
#
# COMPACT_ATOMS: atom_id res chain seq x y z
N MET A 1 0.11 15.04 -67.52
CA MET A 1 1.46 15.48 -67.98
C MET A 1 2.35 15.42 -66.76
N LYS A 2 3.16 14.37 -66.63
CA LYS A 2 4.60 14.27 -66.85
C LYS A 2 5.33 15.41 -66.12
N THR A 3 6.18 15.18 -65.09
CA THR A 3 7.51 14.57 -65.27
C THR A 3 8.08 14.13 -63.92
N LYS A 4 8.72 12.92 -63.96
CA LYS A 4 9.64 12.40 -62.96
C LYS A 4 11.02 13.06 -63.13
N VAL A 5 11.76 13.29 -62.04
CA VAL A 5 13.23 13.34 -62.07
C VAL A 5 13.80 12.59 -60.86
N TRP A 6 14.62 11.60 -61.15
CA TRP A 6 15.57 10.85 -60.35
C TRP A 6 16.89 11.59 -60.26
N PHE A 7 17.64 11.46 -59.14
CA PHE A 7 19.11 11.30 -59.11
C PHE A 7 19.52 11.07 -57.63
N VAL A 8 20.01 9.93 -57.30
CA VAL A 8 21.34 9.26 -57.34
C VAL A 8 22.20 9.52 -56.09
N LEU A 9 22.48 8.45 -55.46
CA LEU A 9 23.41 8.01 -54.43
C LEU A 9 24.83 8.62 -54.55
N LEU A 10 25.42 9.00 -53.41
CA LEU A 10 26.88 8.96 -53.22
C LEU A 10 27.26 8.67 -51.75
N MET A 11 27.87 7.51 -51.55
CA MET A 11 28.61 7.13 -50.34
C MET A 11 29.94 7.91 -50.31
N VAL A 12 30.29 8.43 -49.13
CA VAL A 12 31.70 8.65 -48.75
C VAL A 12 31.91 8.21 -47.33
N LEU A 13 32.75 7.20 -47.13
CA LEU A 13 33.39 6.85 -45.86
C LEU A 13 34.45 7.90 -45.52
N GLY A 14 34.51 8.27 -44.22
CA GLY A 14 35.60 9.05 -43.67
C GLY A 14 35.71 8.91 -42.17
N LEU A 15 36.62 8.07 -41.70
CA LEU A 15 37.11 8.04 -40.31
C LEU A 15 37.77 9.39 -39.99
N ILE A 16 37.69 9.85 -38.71
CA ILE A 16 38.82 10.12 -37.84
C ILE A 16 38.33 10.80 -36.51
N ALA A 17 38.88 10.33 -35.43
CA ALA A 17 38.94 10.64 -34.03
C ALA A 17 38.98 12.14 -33.63
N GLY A 18 38.49 12.39 -32.39
CA GLY A 18 39.06 13.43 -31.54
C GLY A 18 38.11 14.14 -30.57
N CYS A 19 38.23 13.79 -29.31
CA CYS A 19 38.22 14.60 -28.10
C CYS A 19 37.15 15.69 -27.82
N GLY A 20 36.47 15.50 -26.71
CA GLY A 20 36.30 16.48 -25.64
C GLY A 20 34.89 17.09 -25.49
N PRO A 21 34.40 17.20 -24.28
CA PRO A 21 33.02 17.54 -24.00
C PRO A 21 32.87 19.06 -23.80
N GLU A 22 31.91 19.67 -24.45
CA GLU A 22 31.34 20.93 -24.01
C GLU A 22 29.92 20.74 -23.52
N GLY A 23 29.70 21.14 -22.28
CA GLY A 23 28.44 21.01 -21.57
C GLY A 23 27.32 21.84 -22.18
N THR A 24 26.19 21.22 -22.32
CA THR A 24 24.90 21.91 -22.44
C THR A 24 24.26 21.91 -21.06
N ALA A 25 24.03 23.10 -20.53
CA ALA A 25 23.31 23.31 -19.29
C ALA A 25 21.88 22.77 -19.41
N THR A 26 21.53 21.84 -18.56
CA THR A 26 20.15 21.43 -18.26
C THR A 26 19.55 22.48 -17.32
N PRO A 27 18.27 22.85 -17.44
CA PRO A 27 17.63 23.70 -16.44
C PRO A 27 17.49 22.91 -15.12
N GLU A 28 18.05 23.46 -14.06
CA GLU A 28 17.76 23.07 -12.68
C GLU A 28 16.30 23.40 -12.37
N GLY A 29 15.55 22.46 -11.87
CA GLY A 29 14.25 22.72 -11.28
C GLY A 29 13.25 21.58 -11.34
N ALA A 30 13.64 20.38 -10.89
CA ALA A 30 12.71 19.43 -10.33
C ALA A 30 13.51 18.55 -9.36
N THR A 31 13.38 18.83 -8.09
CA THR A 31 13.89 17.94 -7.04
C THR A 31 13.00 16.71 -7.05
N ALA A 32 13.51 15.62 -7.65
CA ALA A 32 12.91 14.32 -7.48
C ALA A 32 12.91 13.98 -5.99
N ILE A 33 11.76 13.64 -5.44
CA ILE A 33 11.66 13.05 -4.13
C ILE A 33 12.47 11.76 -4.17
N PRO A 34 13.40 11.53 -3.23
CA PRO A 34 14.11 10.26 -3.20
C PRO A 34 13.07 9.17 -2.93
N SER A 35 12.84 8.31 -3.92
CA SER A 35 12.15 7.03 -3.71
C SER A 35 12.86 6.32 -2.56
N PRO A 36 12.16 5.77 -1.56
CA PRO A 36 12.74 4.87 -0.58
C PRO A 36 13.13 3.51 -1.18
N ALA A 37 13.16 3.37 -2.50
CA ALA A 37 13.77 2.23 -3.14
C ALA A 37 15.26 2.24 -2.82
N ALA A 38 15.59 1.72 -1.64
CA ALA A 38 16.94 1.38 -1.26
C ALA A 38 17.48 0.42 -2.33
N THR A 39 18.38 0.93 -3.16
CA THR A 39 19.34 0.07 -3.85
C THR A 39 19.94 -0.84 -2.78
N VAL A 40 19.62 -2.13 -2.84
CA VAL A 40 20.28 -3.14 -2.02
C VAL A 40 21.73 -3.17 -2.48
N GLU A 41 22.55 -2.27 -1.95
CA GLU A 41 23.95 -2.57 -1.80
C GLU A 41 24.03 -3.62 -0.68
N ALA A 42 24.36 -4.84 -1.07
CA ALA A 42 24.77 -5.89 -0.15
C ALA A 42 26.03 -5.41 0.59
N GLY A 43 25.81 -4.70 1.68
CA GLY A 43 26.75 -4.29 2.68
C GLY A 43 26.22 -4.82 4.00
N GLU A 44 26.45 -6.12 4.24
CA GLU A 44 26.23 -6.71 5.54
C GLU A 44 27.03 -5.97 6.62
N PRO A 45 26.36 -5.53 7.70
CA PRO A 45 26.97 -5.70 9.00
C PRO A 45 26.56 -7.10 9.49
N THR A 46 27.39 -8.10 9.28
CA THR A 46 27.38 -9.29 10.13
C THR A 46 27.69 -8.80 11.56
N ALA A 47 26.67 -8.40 12.30
CA ALA A 47 26.75 -8.40 13.75
C ALA A 47 27.02 -9.86 14.13
N GLU A 48 28.15 -10.11 14.79
CA GLU A 48 28.45 -11.40 15.35
C GLU A 48 27.32 -11.75 16.35
N ILE A 49 26.47 -12.70 16.00
CA ILE A 49 25.44 -13.24 16.89
C ILE A 49 26.16 -13.83 18.10
N GLN A 50 25.99 -13.18 19.24
CA GLN A 50 26.52 -13.73 20.50
C GLN A 50 25.70 -14.97 20.88
N GLU A 51 26.37 -16.09 21.19
CA GLU A 51 25.66 -17.31 21.63
C GLU A 51 24.76 -17.01 22.83
N GLY A 52 23.44 -17.11 22.62
CA GLY A 52 22.39 -16.84 23.61
C GLY A 52 21.49 -15.63 23.34
N GLU A 53 21.69 -14.91 22.24
CA GLU A 53 20.84 -13.79 21.85
C GLU A 53 19.48 -14.28 21.34
N ARG A 54 18.38 -13.78 21.93
CA ARG A 54 17.03 -14.11 21.49
C ARG A 54 16.68 -13.26 20.27
N ILE A 55 16.23 -13.92 19.20
CA ILE A 55 15.82 -13.24 17.96
C ILE A 55 14.31 -13.42 17.79
N LEU A 56 13.60 -12.33 17.55
CA LEU A 56 12.21 -12.32 17.12
C LEU A 56 12.16 -12.01 15.63
N THR A 57 11.56 -12.87 14.84
CA THR A 57 11.33 -12.63 13.42
C THR A 57 9.88 -12.20 13.21
N VAL A 58 9.69 -11.03 12.61
CA VAL A 58 8.38 -10.47 12.27
C VAL A 58 8.22 -10.49 10.75
N MET A 59 7.26 -11.26 10.25
CA MET A 59 6.88 -11.24 8.84
C MET A 59 5.98 -10.04 8.58
N THR A 60 6.31 -9.24 7.56
CA THR A 60 5.59 -8.02 7.20
C THR A 60 5.36 -7.95 5.70
N HIS A 61 4.42 -7.12 5.26
CA HIS A 61 4.38 -6.67 3.87
C HIS A 61 5.60 -5.78 3.56
N ASP A 62 5.89 -5.54 2.28
CA ASP A 62 7.11 -4.84 1.83
C ASP A 62 7.10 -3.34 2.13
N SER A 63 5.92 -2.72 2.24
CA SER A 63 5.78 -1.29 2.62
C SER A 63 5.87 -1.03 4.12
N PHE A 64 6.10 -2.06 4.96
CA PHE A 64 6.26 -1.86 6.40
C PHE A 64 7.50 -1.02 6.72
N ASP A 65 7.33 -0.01 7.56
CA ASP A 65 8.43 0.78 8.15
C ASP A 65 8.15 1.10 9.62
N ALA A 66 9.20 1.21 10.41
CA ALA A 66 9.20 1.69 11.79
C ALA A 66 10.51 2.39 12.08
N SER A 67 10.50 3.41 12.93
CA SER A 67 11.73 4.13 13.30
C SER A 67 12.74 3.23 13.97
N ASP A 68 14.02 3.39 13.60
CA ASP A 68 15.12 2.65 14.24
C ASP A 68 15.14 2.84 15.76
N GLU A 69 14.79 4.03 16.24
CA GLU A 69 14.70 4.36 17.65
C GLU A 69 13.59 3.59 18.37
N VAL A 70 12.44 3.44 17.72
CA VAL A 70 11.29 2.69 18.26
C VAL A 70 11.61 1.20 18.33
N VAL A 71 12.20 0.64 17.26
CA VAL A 71 12.66 -0.76 17.25
C VAL A 71 13.75 -1.00 18.29
N ALA A 72 14.73 -0.09 18.41
CA ALA A 72 15.81 -0.18 19.38
C ALA A 72 15.28 -0.13 20.83
N ALA A 73 14.26 0.70 21.10
CA ALA A 73 13.63 0.75 22.43
C ALA A 73 13.02 -0.61 22.85
N PHE A 74 12.37 -1.31 21.93
CA PHE A 74 11.89 -2.66 22.19
C PHE A 74 13.05 -3.64 22.40
N GLN A 75 14.07 -3.62 21.54
CA GLN A 75 15.22 -4.51 21.63
C GLN A 75 15.98 -4.35 22.95
N GLU A 76 16.13 -3.11 23.43
CA GLU A 76 16.72 -2.85 24.75
C GLU A 76 15.85 -3.40 25.88
N ALA A 77 14.53 -3.19 25.83
CA ALA A 77 13.59 -3.64 26.87
C ALA A 77 13.53 -5.17 26.98
N CYS A 78 13.53 -5.90 25.86
CA CYS A 78 13.45 -7.35 25.84
C CYS A 78 14.83 -8.04 25.96
N ASN A 79 15.91 -7.32 25.79
CA ASN A 79 17.28 -7.85 25.58
C ASN A 79 17.25 -8.92 24.46
N CYS A 80 16.79 -8.53 23.27
CA CYS A 80 16.62 -9.37 22.10
C CYS A 80 16.93 -8.59 20.81
N GLN A 81 16.93 -9.25 19.66
CA GLN A 81 16.95 -8.63 18.34
C GLN A 81 15.63 -8.86 17.63
N VAL A 82 15.19 -7.86 16.85
CA VAL A 82 14.04 -7.97 15.94
C VAL A 82 14.56 -8.02 14.51
N GLN A 83 14.07 -8.99 13.75
CA GLN A 83 14.34 -9.13 12.32
C GLN A 83 13.05 -9.06 11.54
N PHE A 84 12.99 -8.21 10.52
CA PHE A 84 11.82 -8.09 9.66
C PHE A 84 11.99 -8.91 8.40
N LEU A 85 11.04 -9.83 8.14
CA LEU A 85 10.94 -10.62 6.93
C LEU A 85 9.88 -10.00 6.02
N ARG A 86 10.30 -9.12 5.11
CA ARG A 86 9.41 -8.53 4.10
C ARG A 86 9.06 -9.55 3.03
N SER A 87 7.78 -9.76 2.76
CA SER A 87 7.27 -10.90 1.99
C SER A 87 6.29 -10.52 0.88
N GLY A 88 6.49 -9.38 0.26
CA GLY A 88 5.61 -8.82 -0.76
C GLY A 88 4.40 -8.09 -0.16
N ASP A 89 3.41 -7.77 -0.96
CA ASP A 89 2.17 -7.16 -0.48
C ASP A 89 1.34 -8.18 0.34
N ALA A 90 0.39 -7.72 1.14
CA ALA A 90 -0.32 -8.47 2.18
C ALA A 90 -0.86 -9.84 1.73
N GLY A 91 -1.46 -9.91 0.54
CA GLY A 91 -1.99 -11.17 -0.01
C GLY A 91 -0.89 -12.18 -0.35
N LEU A 92 0.28 -11.72 -0.82
CA LEU A 92 1.45 -12.59 -1.08
C LEU A 92 2.09 -13.05 0.22
N MET A 93 2.25 -12.14 1.17
CA MET A 93 2.76 -12.43 2.52
C MET A 93 1.92 -13.50 3.22
N LEU A 94 0.61 -13.33 3.26
CA LEU A 94 -0.31 -14.31 3.85
C LEU A 94 -0.24 -15.67 3.16
N ASN A 95 -0.15 -15.70 1.82
CA ASN A 95 0.03 -16.94 1.08
C ASN A 95 1.32 -17.66 1.51
N GLN A 96 2.41 -16.93 1.68
CA GLN A 96 3.67 -17.50 2.12
C GLN A 96 3.57 -18.05 3.55
N ALA A 97 2.91 -17.34 4.46
CA ALA A 97 2.66 -17.82 5.83
C ALA A 97 1.85 -19.12 5.83
N ILE A 98 0.76 -19.20 5.04
CA ILE A 98 -0.07 -20.41 4.93
C ILE A 98 0.72 -21.58 4.34
N LEU A 99 1.52 -21.36 3.30
CA LEU A 99 2.33 -22.40 2.67
C LEU A 99 3.44 -22.94 3.59
N SER A 100 3.91 -22.14 4.53
CA SER A 100 4.92 -22.53 5.53
C SER A 100 4.32 -23.09 6.82
N LYS A 101 3.01 -23.33 6.88
CA LYS A 101 2.32 -23.91 8.03
C LYS A 101 3.05 -25.15 8.55
N GLY A 102 3.28 -25.21 9.85
CA GLY A 102 3.99 -26.32 10.53
C GLY A 102 5.50 -26.18 10.56
N ASN A 103 6.07 -25.20 9.82
CA ASN A 103 7.45 -24.74 9.94
C ASN A 103 7.46 -23.24 9.59
N PRO A 104 6.93 -22.39 10.47
CA PRO A 104 6.74 -20.97 10.19
C PRO A 104 8.10 -20.29 9.91
N LEU A 105 8.07 -19.33 8.98
CA LEU A 105 9.26 -18.56 8.60
C LEU A 105 9.54 -17.39 9.55
N ALA A 106 8.59 -17.09 10.43
CA ALA A 106 8.64 -16.01 11.40
C ALA A 106 7.88 -16.38 12.68
N ASP A 107 7.99 -15.56 13.70
CA ASP A 107 7.31 -15.71 14.99
C ASP A 107 6.00 -14.94 15.02
N VAL A 108 5.96 -13.79 14.35
CA VAL A 108 4.84 -12.85 14.28
C VAL A 108 4.56 -12.53 12.82
N ILE A 109 3.30 -12.31 12.47
CA ILE A 109 2.86 -11.74 11.20
C ILE A 109 2.14 -10.41 11.46
N TYR A 110 2.49 -9.37 10.68
CA TYR A 110 1.83 -8.06 10.70
C TYR A 110 1.49 -7.60 9.28
N GLY A 111 0.35 -6.91 9.12
CA GLY A 111 -0.09 -6.34 7.86
C GLY A 111 -1.09 -7.22 7.09
N VAL A 112 -1.68 -8.22 7.76
CA VAL A 112 -2.92 -8.83 7.30
C VAL A 112 -4.05 -7.89 7.67
N ASP A 113 -4.88 -7.50 6.72
CA ASP A 113 -5.98 -6.59 6.94
C ASP A 113 -7.36 -7.28 6.97
N ASN A 114 -8.41 -6.50 7.25
CA ASN A 114 -9.77 -7.01 7.33
C ASN A 114 -10.28 -7.64 6.02
N THR A 115 -9.68 -7.34 4.87
CA THR A 115 -10.05 -7.96 3.59
C THR A 115 -9.51 -9.38 3.45
N PHE A 116 -8.43 -9.71 4.17
CA PHE A 116 -7.78 -11.02 4.23
C PHE A 116 -7.94 -11.72 5.58
N LEU A 117 -8.57 -11.10 6.58
CA LEU A 117 -8.67 -11.60 7.95
C LEU A 117 -9.26 -13.02 8.01
N SER A 118 -10.39 -13.27 7.36
CA SER A 118 -11.04 -14.58 7.34
C SER A 118 -10.09 -15.66 6.82
N ARG A 119 -9.34 -15.37 5.76
CA ARG A 119 -8.37 -16.29 5.18
C ARG A 119 -7.20 -16.61 6.12
N ALA A 120 -6.76 -15.62 6.90
CA ALA A 120 -5.71 -15.84 7.90
C ALA A 120 -6.21 -16.77 9.01
N LEU A 121 -7.44 -16.55 9.50
CA LEU A 121 -8.09 -17.38 10.51
C LEU A 121 -8.35 -18.81 10.02
N GLU A 122 -8.88 -18.98 8.81
CA GLU A 122 -9.09 -20.29 8.17
C GLU A 122 -7.78 -21.05 7.89
N GLY A 123 -6.69 -20.32 7.70
CA GLY A 123 -5.36 -20.90 7.47
C GLY A 123 -4.85 -21.74 8.63
N ASP A 124 -5.41 -21.56 9.85
CA ASP A 124 -4.99 -22.25 11.08
C ASP A 124 -3.45 -22.16 11.24
N ILE A 125 -2.94 -20.94 11.09
CA ILE A 125 -1.51 -20.59 11.17
C ILE A 125 -1.20 -19.69 12.36
N LEU A 126 -2.20 -19.38 13.19
CA LEU A 126 -2.12 -18.37 14.25
C LEU A 126 -2.37 -19.00 15.62
N GLU A 127 -1.82 -18.37 16.65
CA GLU A 127 -2.08 -18.69 18.05
C GLU A 127 -2.81 -17.52 18.73
N PRO A 128 -3.85 -17.76 19.53
CA PRO A 128 -4.59 -16.67 20.16
C PRO A 128 -3.78 -16.00 21.27
N TYR A 129 -3.89 -14.67 21.36
CA TYR A 129 -3.31 -13.87 22.41
C TYR A 129 -4.17 -12.64 22.72
N GLU A 130 -4.83 -12.64 23.88
CA GLU A 130 -5.56 -11.47 24.39
C GLU A 130 -4.57 -10.51 25.08
N SER A 131 -4.09 -9.50 24.36
CA SER A 131 -3.15 -8.53 24.91
C SER A 131 -3.83 -7.58 25.88
N PRO A 132 -3.26 -7.31 27.08
CA PRO A 132 -3.78 -6.27 27.97
C PRO A 132 -3.79 -4.86 27.33
N ALA A 133 -2.97 -4.61 26.33
CA ALA A 133 -2.90 -3.34 25.60
C ALA A 133 -4.15 -3.07 24.75
N LEU A 134 -4.99 -4.07 24.48
CA LEU A 134 -6.28 -3.87 23.79
C LEU A 134 -7.19 -2.86 24.51
N ALA A 135 -7.04 -2.68 25.83
CA ALA A 135 -7.80 -1.69 26.58
C ALA A 135 -7.62 -0.22 26.09
N GLN A 136 -6.58 0.06 25.29
CA GLN A 136 -6.31 1.37 24.69
C GLN A 136 -6.70 1.45 23.21
N ILE A 137 -7.03 0.30 22.60
CA ILE A 137 -7.40 0.19 21.20
C ILE A 137 -8.89 0.53 21.03
N ARG A 138 -9.24 1.10 19.92
CA ARG A 138 -10.63 1.41 19.58
C ARG A 138 -11.44 0.13 19.38
N ASP A 139 -12.55 0.00 20.10
CA ASP A 139 -13.44 -1.18 20.07
C ASP A 139 -13.96 -1.50 18.66
N ASP A 140 -14.19 -0.48 17.81
CA ASP A 140 -14.70 -0.64 16.43
C ASP A 140 -13.67 -1.25 15.45
N LEU A 141 -12.40 -1.37 15.86
CA LEU A 141 -11.34 -1.99 15.08
C LEU A 141 -11.08 -3.46 15.50
N GLU A 142 -11.63 -3.92 16.62
CA GLU A 142 -11.47 -5.29 17.11
C GLU A 142 -12.41 -6.26 16.36
N LEU A 143 -11.98 -6.66 15.15
CA LEU A 143 -12.81 -7.49 14.24
C LEU A 143 -12.65 -9.00 14.48
N ASP A 144 -11.65 -9.46 15.24
CA ASP A 144 -11.45 -10.85 15.60
C ASP A 144 -11.69 -11.12 17.10
N PRO A 145 -12.90 -11.58 17.49
CA PRO A 145 -13.20 -11.89 18.87
C PRO A 145 -12.46 -13.14 19.43
N SER A 146 -11.71 -13.84 18.59
CA SER A 146 -10.89 -15.00 18.98
C SER A 146 -9.46 -14.63 19.36
N TYR A 147 -9.07 -13.36 19.20
CA TYR A 147 -7.73 -12.83 19.53
C TYR A 147 -6.57 -13.49 18.80
N HIS A 148 -6.78 -14.04 17.60
CA HIS A 148 -5.69 -14.51 16.77
C HIS A 148 -5.03 -13.36 16.01
N MET A 149 -5.81 -12.31 15.70
CA MET A 149 -5.37 -11.11 15.01
C MET A 149 -5.84 -9.87 15.78
N LEU A 150 -4.88 -9.02 16.18
CA LEU A 150 -5.14 -7.82 16.97
C LEU A 150 -4.91 -6.58 16.11
N PRO A 151 -5.81 -5.58 16.12
CA PRO A 151 -5.69 -4.39 15.28
C PRO A 151 -4.55 -3.48 15.73
N VAL A 152 -3.76 -3.01 14.77
CA VAL A 152 -2.60 -2.13 14.99
C VAL A 152 -2.84 -0.74 14.43
N ASP A 153 -3.42 -0.66 13.25
CA ASP A 153 -3.66 0.60 12.54
C ASP A 153 -4.84 0.50 11.59
N TYR A 154 -5.24 1.64 11.01
CA TYR A 154 -6.30 1.69 10.02
C TYR A 154 -6.10 2.84 9.04
N GLY A 155 -6.61 2.67 7.82
CA GLY A 155 -6.67 3.68 6.80
C GLY A 155 -7.91 3.53 5.93
N ASP A 156 -8.25 4.56 5.17
CA ASP A 156 -9.30 4.46 4.17
C ASP A 156 -8.65 4.38 2.79
N VAL A 157 -8.80 3.25 2.11
CA VAL A 157 -8.35 3.08 0.74
C VAL A 157 -9.30 3.82 -0.18
N CYS A 158 -8.77 4.79 -0.90
CA CYS A 158 -9.52 5.68 -1.80
C CYS A 158 -8.75 5.83 -3.13
N LEU A 159 -9.16 6.77 -3.95
CA LEU A 159 -8.41 7.22 -5.12
C LEU A 159 -7.66 8.50 -4.78
N ASN A 160 -6.37 8.53 -5.09
CA ASN A 160 -5.56 9.73 -5.00
C ASN A 160 -5.31 10.29 -6.40
N TYR A 161 -5.19 11.61 -6.52
CA TYR A 161 -4.93 12.27 -7.80
C TYR A 161 -3.83 13.34 -7.68
N ASP A 162 -3.07 13.50 -8.74
CA ASP A 162 -2.04 14.53 -8.91
C ASP A 162 -2.69 15.86 -9.30
N LYS A 163 -2.78 16.81 -8.35
CA LYS A 163 -3.40 18.12 -8.56
C LYS A 163 -2.75 18.89 -9.70
N THR A 164 -1.41 18.88 -9.76
CA THR A 164 -0.66 19.61 -10.78
C THR A 164 -0.96 19.08 -12.17
N TRP A 165 -1.00 17.75 -12.34
CA TRP A 165 -1.34 17.14 -13.62
C TRP A 165 -2.75 17.55 -14.08
N PHE A 166 -3.76 17.46 -13.20
CA PHE A 166 -5.15 17.83 -13.53
C PHE A 166 -5.29 19.31 -13.89
N GLU A 167 -4.60 20.19 -13.17
CA GLU A 167 -4.55 21.62 -13.47
C GLU A 167 -3.91 21.91 -14.83
N GLU A 168 -2.78 21.28 -15.15
CA GLU A 168 -2.09 21.46 -16.43
C GLU A 168 -2.91 20.97 -17.62
N GLN A 169 -3.67 19.89 -17.44
CA GLN A 169 -4.59 19.38 -18.47
C GLN A 169 -5.91 20.14 -18.55
N ASN A 170 -6.18 21.07 -17.63
CA ASN A 170 -7.47 21.74 -17.48
C ASN A 170 -8.64 20.75 -17.43
N LEU A 171 -8.43 19.62 -16.75
CA LEU A 171 -9.39 18.57 -16.47
C LEU A 171 -9.75 18.61 -14.99
N ALA A 172 -11.05 18.50 -14.65
CA ALA A 172 -11.44 18.33 -13.26
C ALA A 172 -11.05 16.92 -12.78
N PRO A 173 -10.57 16.74 -11.53
CA PRO A 173 -10.44 15.40 -10.98
C PRO A 173 -11.81 14.72 -10.85
N PRO A 174 -11.88 13.38 -10.85
CA PRO A 174 -13.14 12.66 -10.64
C PRO A 174 -13.71 12.95 -9.24
N GLU A 175 -15.01 12.99 -9.10
CA GLU A 175 -15.68 13.20 -7.82
C GLU A 175 -16.18 11.88 -7.19
N ASN A 176 -16.37 10.83 -8.01
CA ASN A 176 -16.93 9.54 -7.62
C ASN A 176 -16.43 8.40 -8.53
N LEU A 177 -16.87 7.18 -8.26
CA LEU A 177 -16.45 5.99 -9.02
C LEU A 177 -16.97 6.01 -10.47
N GLU A 178 -18.18 6.51 -10.71
CA GLU A 178 -18.79 6.53 -12.03
C GLU A 178 -18.01 7.39 -13.03
N ASP A 179 -17.39 8.47 -12.56
CA ASP A 179 -16.62 9.37 -13.41
C ASP A 179 -15.45 8.65 -14.09
N LEU A 180 -14.83 7.66 -13.42
CA LEU A 180 -13.67 6.94 -13.93
C LEU A 180 -13.93 6.16 -15.22
N THR A 181 -15.19 5.89 -15.54
CA THR A 181 -15.59 5.20 -16.78
C THR A 181 -15.81 6.17 -17.95
N GLN A 182 -15.76 7.49 -17.69
CA GLN A 182 -15.97 8.49 -18.72
C GLN A 182 -14.72 8.61 -19.63
N PRO A 183 -14.92 8.94 -20.92
CA PRO A 183 -13.80 9.01 -21.88
C PRO A 183 -12.70 10.01 -21.54
N GLU A 184 -13.00 11.06 -20.78
CA GLU A 184 -12.02 12.04 -20.33
C GLU A 184 -10.98 11.49 -19.33
N TYR A 185 -11.29 10.36 -18.66
CA TYR A 185 -10.38 9.67 -17.75
C TYR A 185 -9.72 8.42 -18.38
N GLU A 186 -9.79 8.28 -19.71
CA GLU A 186 -9.17 7.17 -20.43
C GLU A 186 -7.67 7.13 -20.20
N ASN A 187 -7.17 5.95 -19.78
CA ASN A 187 -5.76 5.68 -19.45
C ASN A 187 -5.18 6.49 -18.27
N LEU A 188 -6.01 7.01 -17.36
CA LEU A 188 -5.52 7.83 -16.25
C LEU A 188 -5.35 7.05 -14.93
N LEU A 189 -6.01 5.91 -14.76
CA LEU A 189 -6.07 5.17 -13.50
C LEU A 189 -5.06 4.01 -13.46
N VAL A 190 -4.35 3.88 -12.33
CA VAL A 190 -3.64 2.67 -11.91
C VAL A 190 -4.26 2.10 -10.64
N VAL A 191 -4.41 0.78 -10.60
CA VAL A 191 -4.93 0.00 -9.48
C VAL A 191 -4.05 -1.21 -9.21
N GLU A 192 -4.17 -1.82 -8.05
CA GLU A 192 -3.49 -3.05 -7.71
C GLU A 192 -4.36 -4.28 -7.98
N ASN A 193 -3.71 -5.42 -8.14
CA ASN A 193 -4.38 -6.70 -8.30
C ASN A 193 -4.98 -7.17 -6.96
N PRO A 194 -6.31 -7.34 -6.85
CA PRO A 194 -6.98 -7.73 -5.62
C PRO A 194 -6.59 -9.12 -5.09
N ALA A 195 -5.98 -9.97 -5.91
CA ALA A 195 -5.50 -11.28 -5.46
C ALA A 195 -4.18 -11.22 -4.68
N SER A 196 -3.40 -10.14 -4.83
CA SER A 196 -2.07 -9.99 -4.23
C SER A 196 -1.94 -8.80 -3.30
N SER A 197 -2.78 -7.78 -3.44
CA SER A 197 -2.70 -6.50 -2.75
C SER A 197 -3.94 -6.20 -1.94
N SER A 198 -3.76 -5.76 -0.69
CA SER A 198 -4.82 -5.27 0.19
C SER A 198 -5.55 -4.05 -0.36
N PRO A 199 -4.87 -2.94 -0.73
CA PRO A 199 -5.57 -1.79 -1.30
C PRO A 199 -6.30 -2.15 -2.60
N GLY A 200 -5.75 -3.03 -3.44
CA GLY A 200 -6.44 -3.53 -4.62
C GLY A 200 -7.73 -4.29 -4.28
N LEU A 201 -7.70 -5.13 -3.24
CA LEU A 201 -8.90 -5.83 -2.78
C LEU A 201 -9.89 -4.88 -2.11
N ALA A 202 -9.43 -3.94 -1.28
CA ALA A 202 -10.28 -2.93 -0.67
C ALA A 202 -11.03 -2.10 -1.73
N PHE A 203 -10.35 -1.69 -2.80
CA PHE A 203 -11.00 -0.98 -3.91
C PHE A 203 -12.00 -1.85 -4.66
N LEU A 204 -11.70 -3.14 -4.91
CA LEU A 204 -12.68 -4.08 -5.45
C LEU A 204 -13.92 -4.17 -4.56
N LEU A 205 -13.74 -4.31 -3.24
CA LEU A 205 -14.85 -4.37 -2.28
C LEU A 205 -15.68 -3.08 -2.25
N ALA A 206 -15.05 -1.91 -2.36
CA ALA A 206 -15.77 -0.64 -2.52
C ALA A 206 -16.69 -0.66 -3.74
N THR A 207 -16.19 -1.16 -4.89
CA THR A 207 -17.01 -1.26 -6.11
C THR A 207 -18.15 -2.26 -6.00
N ILE A 208 -17.93 -3.39 -5.29
CA ILE A 208 -18.99 -4.38 -5.02
C ILE A 208 -20.08 -3.78 -4.13
N ALA A 209 -19.67 -3.08 -3.06
CA ALA A 209 -20.63 -2.43 -2.15
C ALA A 209 -21.46 -1.37 -2.86
N TRP A 210 -20.85 -0.62 -3.78
CA TRP A 210 -21.51 0.50 -4.48
C TRP A 210 -22.40 0.04 -5.63
N PHE A 211 -21.89 -0.80 -6.54
CA PHE A 211 -22.64 -1.23 -7.73
C PHE A 211 -23.43 -2.53 -7.52
N GLY A 212 -23.10 -3.32 -6.49
CA GLY A 212 -23.73 -4.61 -6.23
C GLY A 212 -23.34 -5.71 -7.22
N GLU A 213 -23.83 -6.92 -6.93
CA GLU A 213 -23.62 -8.12 -7.74
C GLU A 213 -24.74 -8.40 -8.72
N THR A 214 -25.89 -7.72 -8.57
CA THR A 214 -27.12 -7.98 -9.35
C THR A 214 -27.77 -6.66 -9.74
N GLY A 215 -28.41 -6.65 -10.91
CA GLY A 215 -29.09 -5.46 -11.44
C GLY A 215 -28.79 -5.24 -12.91
N ASP A 216 -29.15 -4.07 -13.41
CA ASP A 216 -28.91 -3.70 -14.82
C ASP A 216 -27.44 -3.28 -15.07
N TYR A 217 -26.74 -2.87 -14.00
CA TYR A 217 -25.31 -2.51 -14.00
C TYR A 217 -24.71 -2.96 -12.69
N THR A 218 -23.67 -3.81 -12.77
CA THR A 218 -23.03 -4.45 -11.63
C THR A 218 -21.56 -4.02 -11.50
N TYR A 219 -20.89 -4.41 -10.40
CA TYR A 219 -19.45 -4.17 -10.26
C TYR A 219 -18.64 -4.78 -11.42
N LEU A 220 -19.06 -5.91 -12.00
CA LEU A 220 -18.36 -6.50 -13.15
C LEU A 220 -18.53 -5.69 -14.42
N ASP A 221 -19.71 -5.07 -14.62
CA ASP A 221 -19.92 -4.14 -15.74
C ASP A 221 -19.03 -2.90 -15.57
N TYR A 222 -18.96 -2.36 -14.35
CA TYR A 222 -18.08 -1.25 -14.01
C TYR A 222 -16.60 -1.58 -14.29
N TRP A 223 -16.11 -2.75 -13.87
CA TRP A 223 -14.75 -3.17 -14.13
C TRP A 223 -14.48 -3.49 -15.61
N ALA A 224 -15.48 -3.95 -16.37
CA ALA A 224 -15.37 -4.08 -17.81
C ALA A 224 -15.23 -2.71 -18.51
N ASP A 225 -15.96 -1.70 -18.02
CA ASP A 225 -15.85 -0.32 -18.49
C ASP A 225 -14.50 0.29 -18.11
N LEU A 226 -14.01 0.11 -16.88
CA LEU A 226 -12.66 0.54 -16.48
C LEU A 226 -11.56 -0.10 -17.34
N ARG A 227 -11.70 -1.40 -17.66
CA ARG A 227 -10.79 -2.09 -18.57
C ARG A 227 -10.83 -1.46 -19.96
N ALA A 228 -12.03 -1.19 -20.48
CA ALA A 228 -12.20 -0.52 -21.77
C ALA A 228 -11.61 0.90 -21.76
N ASN A 229 -11.66 1.56 -20.59
CA ASN A 229 -11.10 2.89 -20.36
C ASN A 229 -9.59 2.85 -20.01
N GLY A 230 -8.93 1.69 -20.15
CA GLY A 230 -7.47 1.57 -20.08
C GLY A 230 -6.88 1.60 -18.66
N VAL A 231 -7.62 1.10 -17.65
CA VAL A 231 -7.07 0.93 -16.31
C VAL A 231 -5.80 0.08 -16.33
N LEU A 232 -4.76 0.55 -15.65
CA LEU A 232 -3.52 -0.18 -15.46
C LEU A 232 -3.59 -0.99 -14.17
N VAL A 233 -3.22 -2.26 -14.23
CA VAL A 233 -3.18 -3.14 -13.04
C VAL A 233 -1.74 -3.50 -12.70
N THR A 234 -1.33 -3.29 -11.46
CA THR A 234 -0.01 -3.62 -10.92
C THR A 234 -0.09 -4.76 -9.89
N PRO A 235 1.02 -5.43 -9.56
CA PRO A 235 1.03 -6.51 -8.56
C PRO A 235 0.73 -6.05 -7.14
N GLY A 236 1.13 -4.82 -6.76
CA GLY A 236 1.01 -4.28 -5.42
C GLY A 236 1.09 -2.76 -5.39
N TRP A 237 0.91 -2.19 -4.19
CA TRP A 237 0.82 -0.76 -3.96
C TRP A 237 2.11 0.00 -4.33
N GLU A 238 3.28 -0.53 -4.00
CA GLU A 238 4.55 0.13 -4.35
C GLU A 238 4.73 0.29 -5.86
N ASP A 239 4.37 -0.74 -6.64
CA ASP A 239 4.39 -0.66 -8.10
C ASP A 239 3.38 0.35 -8.64
N ALA A 240 2.22 0.50 -8.01
CA ALA A 240 1.22 1.50 -8.40
C ALA A 240 1.71 2.91 -8.07
N TYR A 241 2.04 3.16 -6.80
CA TYR A 241 2.32 4.49 -6.28
C TYR A 241 3.67 5.02 -6.74
N TYR A 242 4.76 4.28 -6.48
CA TYR A 242 6.13 4.71 -6.81
C TYR A 242 6.58 4.31 -8.22
N GLY A 243 5.84 3.45 -8.91
CA GLY A 243 6.16 3.01 -10.26
C GLY A 243 5.34 3.66 -11.37
N ASN A 244 4.09 4.07 -11.10
CA ASN A 244 3.15 4.49 -12.14
C ASN A 244 2.41 5.80 -11.86
N PHE A 245 2.26 6.23 -10.61
CA PHE A 245 1.58 7.48 -10.25
C PHE A 245 2.44 8.70 -10.60
N THR A 246 1.89 9.65 -11.36
CA THR A 246 2.66 10.80 -11.90
C THR A 246 3.31 11.66 -10.84
N TYR A 247 2.66 11.84 -9.69
CA TYR A 247 3.22 12.66 -8.62
C TYR A 247 4.46 12.00 -7.98
N ALA A 248 4.42 10.70 -7.74
CA ALA A 248 5.44 9.99 -6.99
C ALA A 248 6.48 9.27 -7.88
N SER A 249 6.33 9.30 -9.21
CA SER A 249 7.20 8.59 -10.15
C SER A 249 7.28 9.26 -11.51
N ASP A 250 8.11 8.69 -12.40
CA ASP A 250 8.12 9.03 -13.85
C ASP A 250 6.99 8.32 -14.62
N GLY A 251 5.98 7.81 -13.93
CA GLY A 251 4.82 7.13 -14.51
C GLY A 251 3.89 8.07 -15.28
N ASP A 252 2.82 7.51 -15.83
CA ASP A 252 1.86 8.23 -16.68
C ASP A 252 0.40 8.16 -16.17
N ARG A 253 0.19 7.74 -14.91
CA ARG A 253 -1.13 7.61 -14.28
C ARG A 253 -1.35 8.69 -13.22
N PRO A 254 -2.16 9.73 -13.49
CA PRO A 254 -2.45 10.78 -12.52
C PRO A 254 -3.49 10.41 -11.46
N LEU A 255 -4.06 9.20 -11.54
CA LEU A 255 -4.98 8.60 -10.58
C LEU A 255 -4.43 7.26 -10.11
N VAL A 256 -4.43 7.04 -8.80
CA VAL A 256 -3.95 5.80 -8.17
C VAL A 256 -4.89 5.39 -7.05
N VAL A 257 -5.11 4.07 -6.90
CA VAL A 257 -5.70 3.54 -5.67
C VAL A 257 -4.66 3.63 -4.56
N SER A 258 -4.97 4.33 -3.48
CA SER A 258 -4.09 4.54 -2.34
C SER A 258 -4.90 4.94 -1.11
N TYR A 259 -4.28 5.59 -0.13
CA TYR A 259 -4.92 5.92 1.13
C TYR A 259 -5.36 7.39 1.18
N ALA A 260 -6.48 7.66 1.86
CA ALA A 260 -6.92 9.02 2.16
C ALA A 260 -5.93 9.80 3.04
N SER A 261 -5.03 9.09 3.70
CA SER A 261 -3.91 9.61 4.49
C SER A 261 -2.61 9.77 3.72
N SER A 262 -2.57 9.57 2.40
CA SER A 262 -1.37 9.81 1.58
C SER A 262 -0.96 11.30 1.47
N PRO A 263 -1.88 12.30 1.38
CA PRO A 263 -1.48 13.69 1.24
C PRO A 263 -0.53 14.24 2.32
N PRO A 264 -0.66 13.90 3.62
CA PRO A 264 0.33 14.29 4.63
C PRO A 264 1.76 13.80 4.35
N VAL A 265 1.92 12.67 3.65
CA VAL A 265 3.22 12.07 3.31
C VAL A 265 4.02 12.99 2.41
N GLU A 266 3.39 13.48 1.35
CA GLU A 266 4.05 14.33 0.38
C GLU A 266 4.45 15.67 1.02
N VAL A 267 3.60 16.22 1.91
CA VAL A 267 3.93 17.46 2.66
C VAL A 267 5.07 17.23 3.62
N PHE A 268 5.06 16.10 4.34
CA PHE A 268 6.09 15.75 5.30
C PHE A 268 7.48 15.62 4.63
N PHE A 269 7.59 14.86 3.54
CA PHE A 269 8.84 14.66 2.83
C PHE A 269 9.31 15.89 2.04
N ALA A 270 8.41 16.80 1.72
CA ALA A 270 8.76 18.04 1.04
C ALA A 270 9.40 19.10 1.97
N GLU A 271 9.57 18.79 3.28
CA GLU A 271 10.27 19.66 4.26
C GLU A 271 9.77 21.12 4.26
N GLY A 272 8.46 21.31 4.08
CA GLY A 272 7.83 22.63 4.06
C GLY A 272 7.90 23.34 2.70
N ALA A 273 8.17 22.62 1.62
CA ALA A 273 8.10 23.18 0.25
C ALA A 273 6.64 23.44 -0.21
N PHE A 274 5.66 22.83 0.46
CA PHE A 274 4.25 22.95 0.13
C PHE A 274 3.46 23.58 1.27
N ASP A 275 2.64 24.58 0.94
CA ASP A 275 1.61 25.13 1.83
C ASP A 275 0.31 24.31 1.79
N GLU A 276 0.11 23.50 0.74
CA GLU A 276 -1.02 22.61 0.51
C GLU A 276 -0.51 21.27 -0.02
N ALA A 277 -1.20 20.17 0.30
CA ALA A 277 -0.83 18.86 -0.22
C ALA A 277 -0.91 18.84 -1.77
N PRO A 278 0.14 18.36 -2.46
CA PRO A 278 0.20 18.34 -3.93
C PRO A 278 -0.74 17.30 -4.54
N THR A 279 -1.16 16.32 -3.75
CA THR A 279 -2.17 15.34 -4.15
C THR A 279 -3.51 15.63 -3.50
N GLY A 280 -4.57 15.07 -4.06
CA GLY A 280 -5.92 15.12 -3.52
C GLY A 280 -6.53 13.72 -3.43
N VAL A 281 -7.64 13.61 -2.73
CA VAL A 281 -8.36 12.35 -2.50
C VAL A 281 -9.78 12.45 -3.03
N VAL A 282 -10.24 11.43 -3.73
CA VAL A 282 -11.64 11.28 -4.16
C VAL A 282 -12.41 10.64 -3.02
N THR A 283 -13.34 11.38 -2.43
CA THR A 283 -14.13 10.97 -1.24
C THR A 283 -15.63 10.97 -1.49
N GLY A 284 -16.07 10.84 -2.74
CA GLY A 284 -17.47 10.62 -3.04
C GLY A 284 -18.04 9.41 -2.29
N ASP A 285 -19.35 9.40 -2.03
CA ASP A 285 -19.99 8.32 -1.31
C ASP A 285 -19.62 6.95 -1.91
N GLY A 286 -19.17 6.01 -1.07
CA GLY A 286 -18.78 4.67 -1.50
C GLY A 286 -17.46 4.57 -2.28
N SER A 287 -16.71 5.68 -2.48
CA SER A 287 -15.44 5.66 -3.23
C SER A 287 -14.25 5.16 -2.41
N CYS A 288 -14.41 5.02 -1.12
CA CYS A 288 -13.37 4.55 -0.20
C CYS A 288 -13.82 3.29 0.55
N PHE A 289 -12.86 2.50 1.02
CA PHE A 289 -13.12 1.33 1.88
C PHE A 289 -12.18 1.37 3.09
N ARG A 290 -12.73 1.21 4.31
CA ARG A 290 -11.92 1.18 5.52
C ARG A 290 -11.13 -0.11 5.62
N GLN A 291 -9.82 0.02 5.70
CA GLN A 291 -8.87 -1.04 5.96
C GLN A 291 -8.39 -0.96 7.41
N VAL A 292 -8.31 -2.11 8.07
CA VAL A 292 -7.74 -2.27 9.42
C VAL A 292 -6.67 -3.34 9.33
N GLU A 293 -5.44 -3.04 9.73
CA GLU A 293 -4.33 -3.99 9.73
C GLU A 293 -4.12 -4.62 11.10
N PHE A 294 -3.73 -5.88 11.07
CA PHE A 294 -3.62 -6.71 12.26
C PHE A 294 -2.23 -7.31 12.43
N VAL A 295 -1.93 -7.65 13.69
CA VAL A 295 -0.78 -8.44 14.10
C VAL A 295 -1.22 -9.73 14.76
N GLY A 296 -0.52 -10.84 14.51
CA GLY A 296 -0.80 -12.14 15.11
C GLY A 296 0.45 -12.97 15.38
N ILE A 297 0.37 -13.93 16.30
CA ILE A 297 1.45 -14.87 16.60
C ILE A 297 1.35 -16.06 15.65
N LEU A 298 2.42 -16.38 14.94
CA LEU A 298 2.43 -17.55 14.06
C LEU A 298 2.53 -18.85 14.87
N GLN A 299 1.67 -19.80 14.53
CA GLN A 299 1.60 -21.10 15.18
C GLN A 299 2.90 -21.89 14.98
N GLY A 300 3.47 -22.38 16.10
CA GLY A 300 4.70 -23.13 16.09
C GLY A 300 5.95 -22.28 16.31
N THR A 301 5.81 -21.00 16.65
CA THR A 301 6.94 -20.18 17.11
C THR A 301 7.58 -20.76 18.37
N GLU A 302 8.90 -20.70 18.43
CA GLU A 302 9.68 -21.01 19.65
C GLU A 302 9.88 -19.76 20.52
N GLN A 303 9.45 -18.58 20.05
CA GLN A 303 9.65 -17.27 20.69
C GLN A 303 8.33 -16.66 21.22
N ARG A 304 7.37 -17.47 21.63
CA ARG A 304 6.03 -17.01 22.02
C ARG A 304 6.05 -15.84 23.01
N GLU A 305 6.88 -15.90 24.03
CA GLU A 305 6.99 -14.82 25.04
C GLU A 305 7.46 -13.49 24.42
N LEU A 306 8.42 -13.54 23.49
CA LEU A 306 8.87 -12.35 22.74
C LEU A 306 7.78 -11.84 21.78
N ALA A 307 7.05 -12.75 21.13
CA ALA A 307 5.93 -12.39 20.26
C ALA A 307 4.82 -11.65 21.03
N GLU A 308 4.46 -12.13 22.21
CA GLU A 308 3.49 -11.45 23.08
C GLU A 308 3.99 -10.06 23.54
N GLN A 309 5.28 -9.93 23.89
CA GLN A 309 5.89 -8.65 24.24
C GLN A 309 5.90 -7.68 23.06
N TRP A 310 6.22 -8.18 21.84
CA TRP A 310 6.22 -7.37 20.62
C TRP A 310 4.82 -6.86 20.28
N ILE A 311 3.82 -7.72 20.31
CA ILE A 311 2.42 -7.31 20.09
C ILE A 311 1.98 -6.26 21.10
N ALA A 312 2.26 -6.48 22.40
CA ALA A 312 1.93 -5.48 23.41
C ALA A 312 2.66 -4.15 23.18
N PHE A 313 3.89 -4.18 22.66
CA PHE A 313 4.65 -2.99 22.30
C PHE A 313 4.06 -2.29 21.05
N MET A 314 3.69 -3.05 20.01
CA MET A 314 3.04 -2.49 18.80
C MET A 314 1.70 -1.80 19.14
N LEU A 315 0.94 -2.29 20.12
CA LEU A 315 -0.31 -1.67 20.56
C LEU A 315 -0.09 -0.51 21.55
N GLY A 316 1.14 -0.34 22.06
CA GLY A 316 1.50 0.70 23.01
C GLY A 316 1.76 2.05 22.34
N GLU A 317 1.62 3.13 23.11
CA GLU A 317 1.70 4.52 22.68
C GLU A 317 2.98 4.82 21.84
N THR A 318 4.14 4.35 22.29
CA THR A 318 5.43 4.60 21.61
C THR A 318 5.46 4.11 20.14
N PHE A 319 4.94 2.92 19.85
CA PHE A 319 4.87 2.39 18.50
C PHE A 319 3.73 3.05 17.71
N GLN A 320 2.60 3.25 18.37
CA GLN A 320 1.41 3.81 17.76
C GLN A 320 1.58 5.27 17.30
N GLU A 321 2.38 6.08 18.01
CA GLU A 321 2.73 7.44 17.61
C GLU A 321 3.74 7.49 16.44
N ASP A 322 4.48 6.40 16.19
CA ASP A 322 5.41 6.28 15.05
C ASP A 322 4.66 5.97 13.74
N ILE A 323 3.56 5.21 13.81
CA ILE A 323 2.77 4.75 12.67
C ILE A 323 2.44 5.84 11.66
N PRO A 324 1.92 7.03 12.05
CA PRO A 324 1.50 8.04 11.08
C PRO A 324 2.61 8.55 10.17
N LEU A 325 3.85 8.60 10.64
CA LEU A 325 4.99 9.10 9.87
C LEU A 325 5.86 8.00 9.25
N LYS A 326 5.50 6.74 9.47
CA LYS A 326 6.20 5.56 8.96
C LYS A 326 5.35 4.73 8.02
N MET A 327 4.13 4.45 8.43
CA MET A 327 3.17 3.67 7.67
C MET A 327 2.12 4.54 6.95
N PHE A 328 2.04 5.84 7.32
CA PHE A 328 1.11 6.81 6.73
C PHE A 328 -0.37 6.42 6.83
N VAL A 329 -0.70 5.74 7.92
CA VAL A 329 -2.06 5.36 8.31
C VAL A 329 -2.35 5.82 9.73
N PHE A 330 -3.56 5.67 10.21
CA PHE A 330 -3.96 6.09 11.55
C PHE A 330 -3.68 5.00 12.58
N PRO A 331 -3.18 5.34 13.77
CA PRO A 331 -2.98 4.39 14.86
C PRO A 331 -4.32 3.86 15.38
N ALA A 332 -4.37 2.58 15.77
CA ALA A 332 -5.55 1.98 16.40
C ALA A 332 -5.71 2.39 17.87
N ASN A 333 -4.62 2.80 18.53
CA ASN A 333 -4.63 3.27 19.92
C ASN A 333 -5.23 4.67 20.00
N SER A 334 -6.32 4.81 20.76
CA SER A 334 -7.04 6.07 20.90
C SER A 334 -6.31 7.14 21.72
N GLU A 335 -5.24 6.77 22.44
CA GLU A 335 -4.42 7.67 23.24
C GLU A 335 -3.20 8.20 22.48
N ALA A 336 -2.87 7.62 21.31
CA ALA A 336 -1.73 8.05 20.48
C ALA A 336 -1.95 9.46 19.91
N GLU A 337 -0.95 10.34 20.04
CA GLU A 337 -0.98 11.69 19.49
C GLU A 337 -0.66 11.69 18.00
N LEU A 338 -1.55 12.24 17.17
CA LEU A 338 -1.29 12.41 15.73
C LEU A 338 -0.33 13.59 15.49
N PRO A 339 0.64 13.47 14.56
CA PRO A 339 1.48 14.59 14.12
C PRO A 339 0.63 15.72 13.51
N GLU A 340 1.14 16.96 13.57
CA GLU A 340 0.43 18.13 13.06
C GLU A 340 0.09 17.98 11.56
N VAL A 341 1.02 17.48 10.76
CA VAL A 341 0.82 17.24 9.33
C VAL A 341 -0.34 16.28 9.04
N PHE A 342 -0.53 15.28 9.89
CA PHE A 342 -1.68 14.35 9.77
C PHE A 342 -3.00 15.02 10.11
N ARG A 343 -3.01 15.82 11.19
CA ARG A 343 -4.22 16.56 11.59
C ARG A 343 -4.65 17.62 10.56
N GLU A 344 -3.69 18.15 9.80
CA GLU A 344 -3.93 19.21 8.83
C GLU A 344 -4.31 18.66 7.44
N PHE A 345 -3.64 17.61 6.97
CA PHE A 345 -3.72 17.17 5.57
C PHE A 345 -4.34 15.79 5.36
N ALA A 346 -4.46 14.95 6.39
CA ALA A 346 -5.12 13.65 6.23
C ALA A 346 -6.64 13.81 6.02
N VAL A 347 -7.17 13.06 5.09
CA VAL A 347 -8.58 13.08 4.75
C VAL A 347 -9.27 11.87 5.38
N VAL A 348 -10.43 12.08 5.97
CA VAL A 348 -11.29 11.01 6.47
C VAL A 348 -12.59 11.07 5.68
N PRO A 349 -12.93 10.04 4.87
CA PRO A 349 -14.16 10.02 4.10
C PRO A 349 -15.38 9.96 5.03
N GLU A 350 -16.44 10.71 4.67
CA GLU A 350 -17.67 10.75 5.47
C GLU A 350 -18.50 9.47 5.34
N ASN A 351 -18.57 8.90 4.14
CA ASN A 351 -19.39 7.75 3.80
C ASN A 351 -18.56 6.70 3.02
N PRO A 352 -17.59 6.01 3.67
CA PRO A 352 -16.87 4.91 3.03
C PRO A 352 -17.83 3.76 2.68
N ALA A 353 -17.46 2.96 1.69
CA ALA A 353 -18.19 1.75 1.35
C ALA A 353 -18.10 0.74 2.51
N GLU A 354 -19.19 0.04 2.76
CA GLU A 354 -19.28 -0.98 3.79
C GLU A 354 -19.78 -2.30 3.20
N LEU A 355 -19.15 -3.39 3.58
CA LEU A 355 -19.63 -4.75 3.35
C LEU A 355 -19.59 -5.52 4.67
N PRO A 356 -20.59 -6.36 4.95
CA PRO A 356 -20.53 -7.27 6.10
C PRO A 356 -19.29 -8.18 6.02
N VAL A 357 -18.60 -8.37 7.14
CA VAL A 357 -17.41 -9.23 7.22
C VAL A 357 -17.71 -10.64 6.73
N GLU A 358 -18.90 -11.17 7.09
CA GLU A 358 -19.36 -12.49 6.65
C GLU A 358 -19.53 -12.56 5.13
N ALA A 359 -19.96 -11.48 4.48
CA ALA A 359 -20.09 -11.45 3.02
C ALA A 359 -18.71 -11.48 2.35
N ILE A 360 -17.71 -10.81 2.92
CA ILE A 360 -16.32 -10.85 2.44
C ILE A 360 -15.77 -12.27 2.60
N GLU A 361 -15.96 -12.90 3.76
CA GLU A 361 -15.52 -14.25 4.05
C GLU A 361 -16.10 -15.26 3.05
N GLU A 362 -17.41 -15.21 2.82
CA GLU A 362 -18.10 -16.17 1.95
C GLU A 362 -17.78 -16.00 0.46
N ASN A 363 -17.50 -14.77 -0.01
CA ASN A 363 -17.49 -14.47 -1.44
C ASN A 363 -16.17 -13.97 -2.00
N ARG A 364 -15.20 -13.59 -1.17
CA ARG A 364 -13.94 -12.98 -1.60
C ARG A 364 -13.23 -13.70 -2.75
N GLU A 365 -13.07 -15.03 -2.63
CA GLU A 365 -12.39 -15.81 -3.67
C GLU A 365 -13.18 -15.81 -4.99
N ALA A 366 -14.51 -15.88 -4.92
CA ALA A 366 -15.37 -15.83 -6.09
C ALA A 366 -15.33 -14.44 -6.76
N TRP A 367 -15.31 -13.36 -5.97
CA TRP A 367 -15.20 -12.02 -6.48
C TRP A 367 -13.83 -11.75 -7.16
N ILE A 368 -12.73 -12.19 -6.55
CA ILE A 368 -11.39 -12.10 -7.14
C ILE A 368 -11.30 -12.88 -8.45
N GLU A 369 -11.85 -14.11 -8.49
CA GLU A 369 -11.87 -14.93 -9.72
C GLU A 369 -12.68 -14.26 -10.83
N ALA A 370 -13.89 -13.75 -10.52
CA ALA A 370 -14.75 -13.06 -11.47
C ALA A 370 -14.09 -11.76 -11.99
N TRP A 371 -13.49 -10.97 -11.10
CA TRP A 371 -12.71 -9.79 -11.46
C TRP A 371 -11.52 -10.16 -12.38
N THR A 372 -10.77 -11.20 -12.02
CA THR A 372 -9.61 -11.67 -12.83
C THR A 372 -10.03 -12.05 -14.25
N GLN A 373 -11.19 -12.69 -14.39
CA GLN A 373 -11.72 -13.05 -15.72
C GLN A 373 -12.15 -11.82 -16.51
N THR A 374 -12.72 -10.83 -15.84
CA THR A 374 -13.22 -9.59 -16.47
C THR A 374 -12.09 -8.66 -16.86
N VAL A 375 -11.09 -8.46 -16.00
CA VAL A 375 -10.07 -7.41 -16.17
C VAL A 375 -8.80 -7.93 -16.82
N LEU A 376 -8.33 -9.14 -16.47
CA LEU A 376 -7.03 -9.64 -16.90
C LEU A 376 -7.08 -10.64 -18.07
N ARG A 377 -8.25 -11.15 -18.45
CA ARG A 377 -8.42 -12.13 -19.53
C ARG A 377 -9.39 -11.63 -20.59
#